data_bd1255758a9c2610d2dc0b187af013fd
#
_entry.id   bd1255758a9c2610d2dc0b187af013fd
#
_cell.length_a   1.000
_cell.length_b   1.000
_cell.length_c   1.000
_cell.angle_alpha   90.00
_cell.angle_beta   90.00
_cell.angle_gamma   90.00
#
_symmetry.space_group_name_H-M   'P 1'
#
loop_
_entity.id
_entity.type
_entity.pdbx_description
1 polymer ?
#
loop_
_entity_poly.entity_id
_entity_poly.type
_entity_poly.pdbx_seq_one_letter_code
_entity_poly.pdbx_strand_id
1 'polypeptide(L)'
;MADHLLLLMSLALSGSLMAVTVAFFRTLLKKRTPRAFWYYLWLLALLRFLCPLGTQQSLSDRLMERPAALWVTVSEAGEGRPVPEKEGAITIAGEGDKSETKFWPYVLAALWGLGAITALAARYFGCRRLRQELDRTAYPTDEWEQAVYRQLAGRRKDVPLLLRTGGVESPVLIGLFRPIIYLPEEKLERRALLYALSHELVHWRRRDLAYKHLVVLVTSLYWFDPVVWLMARAIDRDSELSCDQEVVKNMSLHQRTDYGRTLLWAAERQGRGVRPLSAPFGSQKSCLRERIEAIMKVRKTS
;
A
#
# COMPACT_ATOMS: atom_id res chain seq x y z
N MET A 1 10.57 -23.10 12.10
CA MET A 1 11.05 -21.69 12.09
C MET A 1 11.74 -21.34 10.78
N ALA A 2 12.70 -22.15 10.28
CA ALA A 2 13.29 -21.93 8.95
C ALA A 2 12.22 -21.85 7.85
N ASP A 3 11.23 -22.75 7.89
CA ASP A 3 10.13 -22.80 6.91
C ASP A 3 9.28 -21.52 6.91
N HIS A 4 9.05 -20.90 8.07
CA HIS A 4 8.32 -19.63 8.15
C HIS A 4 9.12 -18.46 7.56
N LEU A 5 10.45 -18.47 7.73
CA LEU A 5 11.33 -17.47 7.12
C LEU A 5 11.36 -17.65 5.59
N LEU A 6 11.47 -18.88 5.11
CA LEU A 6 11.40 -19.21 3.69
C LEU A 6 10.04 -18.82 3.11
N LEU A 7 8.94 -19.04 3.84
CA LEU A 7 7.61 -18.60 3.45
C LEU A 7 7.57 -17.06 3.29
N LEU A 8 8.06 -16.31 4.27
CA LEU A 8 8.10 -14.84 4.21
C LEU A 8 8.95 -14.33 3.05
N MET A 9 10.10 -14.93 2.82
CA MET A 9 10.98 -14.56 1.69
C MET A 9 10.32 -14.86 0.34
N SER A 10 9.62 -16.00 0.23
CA SER A 10 8.90 -16.36 -1.00
C SER A 10 7.70 -15.43 -1.26
N LEU A 11 6.98 -15.02 -0.20
CA LEU A 11 5.91 -14.03 -0.28
C LEU A 11 6.46 -12.65 -0.68
N ALA A 12 7.59 -12.23 -0.09
CA ALA A 12 8.26 -10.99 -0.46
C ALA A 12 8.65 -11.00 -1.94
N LEU A 13 9.34 -12.05 -2.40
CA LEU A 13 9.81 -12.17 -3.78
C LEU A 13 8.64 -12.20 -4.78
N SER A 14 7.63 -13.05 -4.53
CA SER A 14 6.48 -13.18 -5.42
C SER A 14 5.57 -11.94 -5.40
N GLY A 15 5.41 -11.29 -4.24
CA GLY A 15 4.70 -10.02 -4.11
C GLY A 15 5.43 -8.89 -4.84
N SER A 16 6.75 -8.81 -4.69
CA SER A 16 7.59 -7.82 -5.39
C SER A 16 7.58 -8.04 -6.90
N LEU A 17 7.65 -9.28 -7.37
CA LEU A 17 7.51 -9.60 -8.80
C LEU A 17 6.16 -9.13 -9.35
N MET A 18 5.09 -9.41 -8.61
CA MET A 18 3.74 -8.95 -8.98
C MET A 18 3.64 -7.43 -9.00
N ALA A 19 4.21 -6.74 -8.00
CA ALA A 19 4.23 -5.28 -7.95
C ALA A 19 4.99 -4.68 -9.14
N VAL A 20 6.15 -5.24 -9.50
CA VAL A 20 6.93 -4.82 -10.69
C VAL A 20 6.12 -5.06 -11.97
N THR A 21 5.44 -6.20 -12.08
CA THR A 21 4.58 -6.53 -13.24
C THR A 21 3.44 -5.51 -13.37
N VAL A 22 2.74 -5.19 -12.29
CA VAL A 22 1.69 -4.14 -12.28
C VAL A 22 2.27 -2.78 -12.67
N ALA A 23 3.44 -2.39 -12.13
CA ALA A 23 4.12 -1.15 -12.48
C ALA A 23 4.48 -1.08 -13.96
N PHE A 24 4.99 -2.17 -14.53
CA PHE A 24 5.34 -2.29 -15.95
C PHE A 24 4.10 -2.08 -16.84
N PHE A 25 3.03 -2.85 -16.62
CA PHE A 25 1.80 -2.69 -17.39
C PHE A 25 1.16 -1.32 -17.22
N ARG A 26 1.22 -0.76 -16.01
CA ARG A 26 0.77 0.61 -15.75
C ARG A 26 1.51 1.63 -16.62
N THR A 27 2.82 1.52 -16.79
CA THR A 27 3.59 2.45 -17.65
C THR A 27 3.20 2.33 -19.11
N LEU A 28 2.93 1.14 -19.60
CA LEU A 28 2.53 0.88 -20.98
C LEU A 28 1.09 1.34 -21.27
N LEU A 29 0.15 1.04 -20.36
CA LEU A 29 -1.28 1.17 -20.63
C LEU A 29 -1.91 2.42 -19.97
N LYS A 30 -1.16 3.25 -19.24
CA LYS A 30 -1.68 4.42 -18.50
C LYS A 30 -2.48 5.42 -19.33
N LYS A 31 -2.26 5.45 -20.66
CA LYS A 31 -2.99 6.32 -21.59
C LYS A 31 -4.34 5.75 -22.04
N ARG A 32 -4.55 4.45 -21.92
CA ARG A 32 -5.73 3.73 -22.43
C ARG A 32 -6.72 3.32 -21.33
N THR A 33 -6.26 3.26 -20.08
CA THR A 33 -7.04 2.74 -18.96
C THR A 33 -7.38 3.84 -17.93
N PRO A 34 -8.56 3.78 -17.29
CA PRO A 34 -8.93 4.72 -16.23
C PRO A 34 -8.00 4.59 -15.01
N ARG A 35 -7.74 5.70 -14.32
CA ARG A 35 -6.84 5.73 -13.15
C ARG A 35 -7.33 4.84 -12.00
N ALA A 36 -8.64 4.79 -11.79
CA ALA A 36 -9.25 3.92 -10.78
C ALA A 36 -8.92 2.44 -10.98
N PHE A 37 -8.79 1.97 -12.23
CA PHE A 37 -8.38 0.60 -12.54
C PHE A 37 -7.02 0.27 -11.93
N TRP A 38 -6.01 1.13 -12.12
CA TRP A 38 -4.67 0.93 -11.57
C TRP A 38 -4.67 0.97 -10.04
N TYR A 39 -5.44 1.89 -9.46
CA TYR A 39 -5.59 1.98 -8.02
C TYR A 39 -6.08 0.67 -7.39
N TYR A 40 -7.12 0.06 -7.97
CA TYR A 40 -7.62 -1.23 -7.46
C TYR A 40 -6.75 -2.43 -7.86
N LEU A 41 -6.02 -2.35 -8.97
CA LEU A 41 -5.12 -3.43 -9.39
C LEU A 41 -3.95 -3.61 -8.40
N TRP A 42 -3.49 -2.54 -7.77
CA TRP A 42 -2.50 -2.63 -6.71
C TRP A 42 -2.98 -3.45 -5.49
N LEU A 43 -4.29 -3.56 -5.27
CA LEU A 43 -4.84 -4.40 -4.20
C LEU A 43 -4.46 -5.87 -4.37
N LEU A 44 -4.40 -6.37 -5.62
CA LEU A 44 -3.96 -7.74 -5.88
C LEU A 44 -2.50 -7.95 -5.46
N ALA A 45 -1.62 -6.98 -5.73
CA ALA A 45 -0.23 -7.05 -5.27
C ALA A 45 -0.14 -7.03 -3.74
N LEU A 46 -0.91 -6.16 -3.06
CA LEU A 46 -0.97 -6.13 -1.59
C LEU A 46 -1.47 -7.46 -1.00
N LEU A 47 -2.54 -8.03 -1.58
CA LEU A 47 -3.08 -9.32 -1.15
C LEU A 47 -2.07 -10.44 -1.34
N ARG A 48 -1.27 -10.40 -2.43
CA ARG A 48 -0.22 -11.40 -2.66
C ARG A 48 0.87 -11.37 -1.59
N PHE A 49 1.20 -10.22 -1.02
CA PHE A 49 2.10 -10.13 0.12
C PHE A 49 1.53 -10.74 1.41
N LEU A 50 0.21 -10.76 1.57
CA LEU A 50 -0.47 -11.23 2.79
C LEU A 50 -0.94 -12.68 2.70
N CYS A 51 -1.33 -13.14 1.50
CA CYS A 51 -1.91 -14.45 1.30
C CYS A 51 -0.89 -15.40 0.64
N PRO A 52 -0.53 -16.51 1.29
CA PRO A 52 0.23 -17.58 0.66
C PRO A 52 -0.68 -18.34 -0.31
N LEU A 53 -0.99 -17.76 -1.48
CA LEU A 53 -1.74 -18.46 -2.51
C LEU A 53 -0.87 -19.58 -3.08
N GLY A 54 -1.10 -20.76 -2.57
CA GLY A 54 -0.67 -22.10 -2.91
C GLY A 54 0.31 -22.30 -4.07
N THR A 55 1.61 -22.14 -3.84
CA THR A 55 2.62 -22.52 -4.83
C THR A 55 3.82 -23.27 -4.24
N GLN A 56 3.79 -23.63 -2.94
CA GLN A 56 5.01 -24.11 -2.29
C GLN A 56 5.21 -25.61 -2.27
N GLN A 57 4.20 -26.44 -2.52
CA GLN A 57 4.41 -27.90 -2.49
C GLN A 57 4.57 -28.56 -3.86
N SER A 58 4.28 -27.85 -4.95
CA SER A 58 4.15 -28.51 -6.27
C SER A 58 5.36 -28.32 -7.19
N LEU A 59 6.15 -27.29 -7.06
CA LEU A 59 7.27 -27.03 -8.00
C LEU A 59 8.62 -27.52 -7.47
N SER A 60 8.91 -27.35 -6.18
CA SER A 60 10.13 -27.90 -5.58
C SER A 60 10.12 -29.41 -5.55
N ASP A 61 8.98 -30.03 -5.19
CA ASP A 61 8.83 -31.47 -5.15
C ASP A 61 8.87 -32.07 -6.57
N ARG A 62 8.28 -31.43 -7.57
CA ARG A 62 8.35 -31.87 -8.97
C ARG A 62 9.71 -31.66 -9.64
N LEU A 63 10.51 -30.71 -9.16
CA LEU A 63 11.87 -30.49 -9.68
C LEU A 63 12.91 -31.35 -8.98
N MET A 64 12.68 -31.73 -7.73
CA MET A 64 13.56 -32.64 -7.00
C MET A 64 13.25 -34.14 -7.19
N GLU A 65 12.03 -34.52 -7.54
CA GLU A 65 11.67 -35.92 -7.81
C GLU A 65 12.13 -36.45 -9.16
N ARG A 66 12.71 -35.63 -10.05
CA ARG A 66 13.06 -36.07 -11.40
C ARG A 66 14.50 -36.49 -11.73
N PRO A 67 15.53 -36.41 -10.89
CA PRO A 67 16.82 -36.93 -11.32
C PRO A 67 17.13 -38.36 -10.91
N ALA A 68 16.40 -38.96 -9.95
CA ALA A 68 16.74 -40.31 -9.47
C ALA A 68 16.26 -41.47 -10.37
N ALA A 69 15.18 -41.24 -11.16
CA ALA A 69 14.62 -42.30 -12.01
C ALA A 69 15.31 -42.52 -13.36
N LEU A 70 16.19 -41.60 -13.77
CA LEU A 70 16.85 -41.68 -15.08
C LEU A 70 18.20 -42.43 -15.04
N TRP A 71 18.76 -42.69 -13.87
CA TRP A 71 20.04 -43.38 -13.72
C TRP A 71 19.94 -44.85 -13.37
N VAL A 72 18.76 -45.36 -12.98
CA VAL A 72 18.54 -46.76 -12.64
C VAL A 72 18.25 -47.66 -13.85
N THR A 73 17.81 -47.10 -14.98
CA THR A 73 17.39 -47.93 -16.15
C THR A 73 18.51 -48.23 -17.13
N VAL A 74 19.73 -47.80 -16.92
CA VAL A 74 20.87 -48.10 -17.83
C VAL A 74 21.79 -49.19 -17.27
N SER A 75 21.58 -49.69 -16.03
CA SER A 75 22.46 -50.66 -15.39
C SER A 75 21.97 -52.12 -15.38
N GLU A 76 20.80 -52.42 -15.99
CA GLU A 76 20.27 -53.78 -16.02
C GLU A 76 20.41 -54.54 -17.32
N ALA A 77 21.29 -54.09 -18.23
CA ALA A 77 21.58 -54.85 -19.45
C ALA A 77 23.08 -55.26 -19.48
N GLY A 78 23.45 -56.22 -18.66
CA GLY A 78 24.83 -56.74 -18.65
C GLY A 78 25.09 -57.82 -17.60
N GLU A 79 24.71 -58.99 -17.97
CA GLU A 79 25.26 -60.31 -17.59
C GLU A 79 25.93 -60.57 -16.22
N GLY A 80 25.44 -61.58 -15.59
CA GLY A 80 25.80 -62.24 -14.38
C GLY A 80 27.27 -62.52 -14.12
N ARG A 81 27.71 -62.18 -12.91
CA ARG A 81 28.70 -62.87 -12.12
C ARG A 81 28.49 -62.58 -10.63
N PRO A 82 28.49 -63.58 -9.76
CA PRO A 82 28.42 -63.34 -8.32
C PRO A 82 29.76 -62.78 -7.84
N VAL A 83 29.71 -61.59 -7.22
CA VAL A 83 30.88 -60.98 -6.55
C VAL A 83 30.80 -61.40 -5.08
N PRO A 84 31.91 -61.93 -4.48
CA PRO A 84 31.94 -62.38 -3.11
C PRO A 84 31.82 -61.20 -2.13
N GLU A 85 30.98 -61.46 -1.13
CA GLU A 85 30.76 -60.64 0.06
C GLU A 85 32.12 -60.37 0.75
N LYS A 86 32.58 -59.11 0.68
CA LYS A 86 33.65 -58.61 1.53
C LYS A 86 33.01 -57.72 2.59
N GLU A 87 32.96 -58.27 3.80
CA GLU A 87 32.84 -57.50 5.03
C GLU A 87 33.88 -56.36 5.06
N GLY A 88 33.42 -55.17 5.33
CA GLY A 88 34.35 -54.05 5.56
C GLY A 88 33.91 -52.74 4.91
N ALA A 89 32.63 -52.42 4.90
CA ALA A 89 32.23 -51.04 4.64
C ALA A 89 32.56 -50.19 5.87
N ILE A 90 33.72 -49.47 5.78
CA ILE A 90 34.03 -48.38 6.70
C ILE A 90 32.98 -47.30 6.48
N THR A 91 31.97 -47.30 7.32
CA THR A 91 31.05 -46.18 7.42
C THR A 91 31.82 -45.00 8.00
N ILE A 92 32.40 -44.18 7.14
CA ILE A 92 32.84 -42.86 7.56
C ILE A 92 31.55 -42.07 7.82
N ALA A 93 31.01 -42.29 9.02
CA ALA A 93 29.99 -41.38 9.57
C ALA A 93 30.71 -40.06 9.87
N GLY A 94 30.83 -39.23 8.86
CA GLY A 94 31.04 -37.82 9.06
C GLY A 94 29.78 -37.22 9.70
N GLU A 95 29.59 -37.47 11.01
CA GLU A 95 28.78 -36.64 11.84
C GLU A 95 29.42 -35.26 11.90
N GLY A 96 29.29 -34.51 10.79
CA GLY A 96 29.47 -33.09 10.82
C GLY A 96 28.39 -32.53 11.77
N ASP A 97 28.85 -31.99 12.86
CA ASP A 97 28.09 -31.34 13.90
C ASP A 97 27.09 -30.35 13.28
N LYS A 98 25.83 -30.80 13.11
CA LYS A 98 24.72 -29.99 12.60
C LYS A 98 24.14 -29.05 13.65
N SER A 99 24.83 -28.82 14.76
CA SER A 99 24.30 -28.04 15.87
C SER A 99 24.47 -26.52 15.69
N GLU A 100 25.44 -26.06 14.90
CA GLU A 100 25.67 -24.63 14.73
C GLU A 100 24.70 -23.90 13.79
N THR A 101 24.00 -24.61 12.91
CA THR A 101 23.12 -23.99 11.92
C THR A 101 21.73 -23.61 12.44
N LYS A 102 21.39 -23.98 13.67
CA LYS A 102 20.01 -23.79 14.22
C LYS A 102 19.77 -22.41 14.84
N PHE A 103 20.77 -21.65 15.17
CA PHE A 103 20.64 -20.37 15.88
C PHE A 103 20.29 -19.21 14.95
N TRP A 104 20.90 -19.11 13.80
CA TRP A 104 20.75 -17.98 12.86
C TRP A 104 19.32 -17.71 12.38
N PRO A 105 18.49 -18.71 12.05
CA PRO A 105 17.10 -18.47 11.65
C PRO A 105 16.28 -17.80 12.74
N TYR A 106 16.54 -18.12 14.01
CA TYR A 106 15.84 -17.48 15.14
C TYR A 106 16.25 -16.01 15.31
N VAL A 107 17.55 -15.70 15.16
CA VAL A 107 18.06 -14.34 15.22
C VAL A 107 17.46 -13.49 14.07
N LEU A 108 17.47 -14.00 12.85
CA LEU A 108 16.90 -13.32 11.69
C LEU A 108 15.39 -13.10 11.85
N ALA A 109 14.65 -14.10 12.33
CA ALA A 109 13.21 -13.98 12.60
C ALA A 109 12.92 -12.95 13.70
N ALA A 110 13.73 -12.94 14.78
CA ALA A 110 13.62 -11.95 15.85
C ALA A 110 13.91 -10.53 15.36
N LEU A 111 14.96 -10.36 14.56
CA LEU A 111 15.34 -9.07 13.97
C LEU A 111 14.25 -8.55 13.03
N TRP A 112 13.73 -9.42 12.16
CA TRP A 112 12.62 -9.09 11.28
C TRP A 112 11.37 -8.70 12.07
N GLY A 113 10.99 -9.51 13.06
CA GLY A 113 9.79 -9.26 13.87
C GLY A 113 9.91 -7.97 14.68
N LEU A 114 11.09 -7.70 15.28
CA LEU A 114 11.37 -6.46 16.00
C LEU A 114 11.24 -5.25 15.05
N GLY A 115 11.81 -5.32 13.85
CA GLY A 115 11.70 -4.28 12.84
C GLY A 115 10.24 -4.02 12.42
N ALA A 116 9.47 -5.08 12.15
CA ALA A 116 8.06 -4.98 11.77
C ALA A 116 7.20 -4.40 12.90
N ILE A 117 7.38 -4.86 14.13
CA ILE A 117 6.67 -4.35 15.32
C ILE A 117 7.01 -2.88 15.54
N THR A 118 8.29 -2.52 15.49
CA THR A 118 8.74 -1.14 15.67
C THR A 118 8.15 -0.22 14.59
N ALA A 119 8.20 -0.64 13.31
CA ALA A 119 7.62 0.11 12.21
C ALA A 119 6.10 0.30 12.36
N LEU A 120 5.38 -0.75 12.73
CA LEU A 120 3.93 -0.71 12.94
C LEU A 120 3.56 0.16 14.15
N ALA A 121 4.26 -0.03 15.27
CA ALA A 121 4.07 0.74 16.50
C ALA A 121 4.32 2.23 16.27
N ALA A 122 5.43 2.59 15.62
CA ALA A 122 5.75 3.99 15.31
C ALA A 122 4.64 4.66 14.49
N ARG A 123 4.07 3.95 13.50
CA ARG A 123 2.97 4.46 12.69
C ARG A 123 1.66 4.57 13.47
N TYR A 124 1.34 3.55 14.26
CA TYR A 124 0.14 3.56 15.08
C TYR A 124 0.16 4.68 16.13
N PHE A 125 1.24 4.79 16.91
CA PHE A 125 1.38 5.82 17.91
C PHE A 125 1.46 7.23 17.30
N GLY A 126 2.14 7.38 16.16
CA GLY A 126 2.19 8.64 15.42
C GLY A 126 0.79 9.09 14.96
N CYS A 127 0.00 8.19 14.39
CA CYS A 127 -1.37 8.47 13.97
C CYS A 127 -2.28 8.81 15.16
N ARG A 128 -2.16 8.04 16.24
CA ARG A 128 -2.92 8.30 17.48
C ARG A 128 -2.56 9.64 18.11
N ARG A 129 -1.27 9.97 18.19
CA ARG A 129 -0.80 11.24 18.73
C ARG A 129 -1.31 12.42 17.90
N LEU A 130 -1.15 12.35 16.57
CA LEU A 130 -1.67 13.36 15.67
C LEU A 130 -3.18 13.58 15.89
N ARG A 131 -3.96 12.50 15.92
CA ARG A 131 -5.40 12.59 16.16
C ARG A 131 -5.72 13.25 17.49
N GLN A 132 -5.02 12.89 18.57
CA GLN A 132 -5.22 13.49 19.89
C GLN A 132 -4.90 14.98 19.90
N GLU A 133 -3.87 15.42 19.19
CA GLU A 133 -3.53 16.84 19.07
C GLU A 133 -4.60 17.61 18.31
N LEU A 134 -5.11 17.04 17.21
CA LEU A 134 -6.19 17.65 16.44
C LEU A 134 -7.50 17.71 17.24
N ASP A 135 -7.87 16.63 17.93
CA ASP A 135 -9.09 16.56 18.76
C ASP A 135 -9.05 17.58 19.93
N ARG A 136 -7.87 17.90 20.46
CA ARG A 136 -7.71 18.90 21.56
C ARG A 136 -8.00 20.33 21.12
N THR A 137 -7.69 20.65 19.87
CA THR A 137 -7.87 22.00 19.30
C THR A 137 -9.09 22.10 18.40
N ALA A 138 -9.83 20.98 18.26
CA ALA A 138 -10.98 20.92 17.37
C ALA A 138 -12.22 21.60 17.97
N TYR A 139 -12.93 22.34 17.14
CA TYR A 139 -14.19 23.00 17.47
C TYR A 139 -15.19 22.90 16.30
N PRO A 140 -16.50 23.06 16.55
CA PRO A 140 -17.52 23.01 15.52
C PRO A 140 -17.29 24.04 14.41
N THR A 141 -17.60 23.69 13.19
CA THR A 141 -17.60 24.60 12.03
C THR A 141 -18.85 25.48 12.01
N ASP A 142 -18.80 26.58 11.27
CA ASP A 142 -19.91 27.50 11.11
C ASP A 142 -21.14 26.84 10.44
N GLU A 143 -22.33 27.38 10.68
CA GLU A 143 -23.59 26.84 10.12
C GLU A 143 -23.59 26.78 8.59
N TRP A 144 -23.04 27.79 7.92
CA TRP A 144 -22.97 27.82 6.45
C TRP A 144 -22.05 26.72 5.90
N GLU A 145 -20.93 26.41 6.58
CA GLU A 145 -20.03 25.32 6.22
C GLU A 145 -20.69 23.97 6.40
N GLN A 146 -21.41 23.81 7.52
CA GLN A 146 -22.23 22.64 7.77
C GLN A 146 -23.33 22.47 6.71
N ALA A 147 -23.93 23.56 6.23
CA ALA A 147 -24.93 23.52 5.18
C ALA A 147 -24.34 23.05 3.85
N VAL A 148 -23.16 23.59 3.46
CA VAL A 148 -22.42 23.12 2.27
C VAL A 148 -22.05 21.66 2.40
N TYR A 149 -21.57 21.25 3.55
CA TYR A 149 -21.20 19.85 3.82
C TYR A 149 -22.40 18.91 3.70
N ARG A 150 -23.53 19.23 4.34
CA ARG A 150 -24.77 18.43 4.26
C ARG A 150 -25.28 18.30 2.82
N GLN A 151 -25.17 19.35 2.02
CA GLN A 151 -25.56 19.34 0.61
C GLN A 151 -24.71 18.32 -0.18
N LEU A 152 -23.38 18.26 0.06
CA LEU A 152 -22.45 17.32 -0.58
C LEU A 152 -22.59 15.89 -0.07
N ALA A 153 -22.80 15.73 1.22
CA ALA A 153 -22.93 14.42 1.88
C ALA A 153 -24.25 13.71 1.52
N GLY A 154 -25.29 14.48 1.19
CA GLY A 154 -26.61 13.97 0.86
C GLY A 154 -27.34 13.41 2.08
N ARG A 155 -28.25 12.45 1.87
CA ARG A 155 -29.10 11.85 2.93
C ARG A 155 -28.40 10.72 3.74
N ARG A 156 -27.10 10.53 3.60
CA ARG A 156 -26.38 9.49 4.33
C ARG A 156 -26.26 9.84 5.81
N LYS A 157 -26.49 8.86 6.69
CA LYS A 157 -26.41 9.03 8.16
C LYS A 157 -25.00 8.81 8.72
N ASP A 158 -24.16 8.06 8.04
CA ASP A 158 -22.84 7.60 8.45
C ASP A 158 -21.67 8.46 7.91
N VAL A 159 -21.96 9.75 7.64
CA VAL A 159 -20.97 10.68 7.11
C VAL A 159 -19.92 11.08 8.17
N PRO A 160 -18.67 11.41 7.76
CA PRO A 160 -17.64 11.93 8.66
C PRO A 160 -18.13 13.14 9.45
N LEU A 161 -17.68 13.28 10.68
CA LEU A 161 -17.88 14.51 11.43
C LEU A 161 -17.03 15.63 10.82
N LEU A 162 -17.57 16.85 10.73
CA LEU A 162 -16.86 18.02 10.23
C LEU A 162 -16.48 18.93 11.39
N LEU A 163 -15.18 19.13 11.61
CA LEU A 163 -14.63 19.98 12.66
C LEU A 163 -13.59 20.94 12.09
N ARG A 164 -13.28 22.00 12.83
CA ARG A 164 -12.24 22.97 12.51
C ARG A 164 -11.13 22.89 13.54
N THR A 165 -9.87 23.10 13.15
CA THR A 165 -8.71 23.06 14.04
C THR A 165 -7.55 23.90 13.50
N GLY A 166 -6.73 24.46 14.39
CA GLY A 166 -5.48 25.12 14.03
C GLY A 166 -4.33 24.14 13.72
N GLY A 167 -4.53 22.84 13.94
CA GLY A 167 -3.48 21.83 13.74
C GLY A 167 -3.30 21.37 12.29
N VAL A 168 -4.13 21.82 11.35
CA VAL A 168 -4.02 21.47 9.91
C VAL A 168 -4.04 22.74 9.05
N GLU A 169 -3.29 22.71 7.97
CA GLU A 169 -3.18 23.81 7.01
C GLU A 169 -4.12 23.65 5.80
N SER A 170 -4.64 22.47 5.59
CA SER A 170 -5.59 22.12 4.53
C SER A 170 -6.60 21.11 5.03
N PRO A 171 -7.80 21.00 4.42
CA PRO A 171 -8.77 19.97 4.77
C PRO A 171 -8.16 18.58 4.71
N VAL A 172 -8.48 17.74 5.69
CA VAL A 172 -7.96 16.36 5.79
C VAL A 172 -8.95 15.43 6.45
N LEU A 173 -9.07 14.22 5.90
CA LEU A 173 -9.89 13.13 6.43
C LEU A 173 -9.02 12.19 7.29
N ILE A 174 -9.37 12.01 8.57
CA ILE A 174 -8.64 11.15 9.52
C ILE A 174 -9.62 10.24 10.26
N GLY A 175 -9.17 9.00 10.54
CA GLY A 175 -9.88 8.01 11.35
C GLY A 175 -10.57 6.93 10.55
N LEU A 176 -10.20 5.65 10.82
CA LEU A 176 -10.73 4.49 10.12
C LEU A 176 -12.18 4.16 10.53
N PHE A 177 -12.43 4.06 11.84
CA PHE A 177 -13.75 3.65 12.39
C PHE A 177 -14.66 4.84 12.68
N ARG A 178 -14.09 5.98 13.03
CA ARG A 178 -14.80 7.24 13.28
C ARG A 178 -14.13 8.32 12.44
N PRO A 179 -14.46 8.41 11.15
CA PRO A 179 -13.84 9.38 10.26
C PRO A 179 -14.27 10.80 10.62
N ILE A 180 -13.31 11.71 10.65
CA ILE A 180 -13.50 13.13 10.86
C ILE A 180 -12.80 13.88 9.75
N ILE A 181 -13.46 14.87 9.16
CA ILE A 181 -12.86 15.85 8.27
C ILE A 181 -12.49 17.08 9.10
N TYR A 182 -11.20 17.38 9.21
CA TYR A 182 -10.72 18.59 9.84
C TYR A 182 -10.50 19.68 8.81
N LEU A 183 -11.07 20.86 9.06
CA LEU A 183 -10.83 22.06 8.29
C LEU A 183 -9.74 22.90 8.95
N PRO A 184 -8.94 23.66 8.20
CA PRO A 184 -7.98 24.60 8.75
C PRO A 184 -8.69 25.76 9.48
N GLU A 185 -7.97 26.45 10.35
CA GLU A 185 -8.50 27.61 11.07
C GLU A 185 -8.84 28.77 10.12
N GLU A 186 -8.05 28.93 9.08
CA GLU A 186 -8.35 29.90 8.00
C GLU A 186 -9.61 29.51 7.23
N LYS A 187 -10.55 30.46 7.13
CA LYS A 187 -11.80 30.25 6.39
C LYS A 187 -11.54 30.18 4.90
N LEU A 188 -12.01 29.08 4.32
CA LEU A 188 -12.00 28.90 2.87
C LEU A 188 -13.13 29.66 2.21
N GLU A 189 -12.88 30.21 1.03
CA GLU A 189 -13.96 30.70 0.16
C GLU A 189 -14.93 29.54 -0.14
N ARG A 190 -16.22 29.85 -0.29
CA ARG A 190 -17.29 28.85 -0.50
C ARG A 190 -16.97 27.84 -1.61
N ARG A 191 -16.39 28.30 -2.74
CA ARG A 191 -16.03 27.41 -3.87
C ARG A 191 -14.88 26.50 -3.51
N ALA A 192 -13.85 27.04 -2.86
CA ALA A 192 -12.70 26.26 -2.42
C ALA A 192 -13.10 25.21 -1.37
N LEU A 193 -13.97 25.58 -0.41
CA LEU A 193 -14.52 24.64 0.57
C LEU A 193 -15.31 23.52 -0.11
N LEU A 194 -16.18 23.85 -1.07
CA LEU A 194 -16.97 22.86 -1.81
C LEU A 194 -16.06 21.86 -2.54
N TYR A 195 -15.00 22.32 -3.19
CA TYR A 195 -14.07 21.45 -3.91
C TYR A 195 -13.25 20.57 -2.95
N ALA A 196 -12.74 21.16 -1.88
CA ALA A 196 -11.96 20.43 -0.90
C ALA A 196 -12.81 19.36 -0.17
N LEU A 197 -14.02 19.70 0.26
CA LEU A 197 -14.95 18.74 0.86
C LEU A 197 -15.37 17.65 -0.14
N SER A 198 -15.58 17.98 -1.41
CA SER A 198 -15.88 16.99 -2.44
C SER A 198 -14.75 15.97 -2.58
N HIS A 199 -13.49 16.41 -2.54
CA HIS A 199 -12.31 15.56 -2.58
C HIS A 199 -12.25 14.62 -1.37
N GLU A 200 -12.37 15.13 -0.15
CA GLU A 200 -12.33 14.33 1.07
C GLU A 200 -13.50 13.33 1.14
N LEU A 201 -14.70 13.72 0.67
CA LEU A 201 -15.84 12.84 0.59
C LEU A 201 -15.68 11.71 -0.43
N VAL A 202 -14.95 11.91 -1.52
CA VAL A 202 -14.60 10.83 -2.46
C VAL A 202 -13.68 9.82 -1.77
N HIS A 203 -12.63 10.25 -1.06
CA HIS A 203 -11.79 9.36 -0.28
C HIS A 203 -12.57 8.55 0.75
N TRP A 204 -13.49 9.22 1.47
CA TRP A 204 -14.36 8.53 2.43
C TRP A 204 -15.28 7.48 1.77
N ARG A 205 -15.96 7.84 0.68
CA ARG A 205 -16.87 6.93 -0.05
C ARG A 205 -16.17 5.70 -0.58
N ARG A 206 -14.93 5.85 -1.03
CA ARG A 206 -14.09 4.78 -1.56
C ARG A 206 -13.41 3.96 -0.48
N ARG A 207 -13.52 4.37 0.78
CA ARG A 207 -12.82 3.77 1.93
C ARG A 207 -11.29 3.78 1.77
N ASP A 208 -10.74 4.83 1.17
CA ASP A 208 -9.30 4.95 0.91
C ASP A 208 -8.47 4.89 2.19
N LEU A 209 -9.02 5.29 3.34
CA LEU A 209 -8.38 5.13 4.65
C LEU A 209 -8.13 3.67 5.01
N ALA A 210 -9.09 2.76 4.76
CA ALA A 210 -8.90 1.34 4.99
C ALA A 210 -7.80 0.78 4.09
N TYR A 211 -7.79 1.19 2.83
CA TYR A 211 -6.75 0.82 1.88
C TYR A 211 -5.36 1.32 2.31
N LYS A 212 -5.25 2.56 2.77
CA LYS A 212 -4.00 3.13 3.32
C LYS A 212 -3.51 2.35 4.55
N HIS A 213 -4.39 1.87 5.43
CA HIS A 213 -4.01 1.01 6.56
C HIS A 213 -3.45 -0.35 6.09
N LEU A 214 -4.02 -0.93 5.02
CA LEU A 214 -3.48 -2.14 4.41
C LEU A 214 -2.06 -1.92 3.85
N VAL A 215 -1.83 -0.79 3.18
CA VAL A 215 -0.49 -0.38 2.70
C VAL A 215 0.48 -0.23 3.87
N VAL A 216 0.04 0.41 4.97
CA VAL A 216 0.85 0.54 6.19
C VAL A 216 1.21 -0.82 6.78
N LEU A 217 0.27 -1.76 6.83
CA LEU A 217 0.52 -3.12 7.31
C LEU A 217 1.60 -3.81 6.45
N VAL A 218 1.41 -3.84 5.13
CA VAL A 218 2.36 -4.49 4.21
C VAL A 218 3.74 -3.82 4.25
N THR A 219 3.81 -2.48 4.24
CA THR A 219 5.09 -1.76 4.35
C THR A 219 5.78 -1.91 5.70
N SER A 220 5.04 -2.26 6.76
CA SER A 220 5.62 -2.55 8.08
C SER A 220 6.13 -3.98 8.17
N LEU A 221 5.42 -4.96 7.59
CA LEU A 221 5.85 -6.36 7.53
C LEU A 221 7.09 -6.54 6.65
N TYR A 222 7.12 -5.86 5.52
CA TYR A 222 8.21 -5.90 4.53
C TYR A 222 9.03 -4.61 4.53
N TRP A 223 9.34 -4.09 5.73
CA TRP A 223 10.05 -2.83 5.93
C TRP A 223 11.40 -2.76 5.22
N PHE A 224 12.03 -3.89 4.99
CA PHE A 224 13.34 -4.05 4.34
C PHE A 224 13.27 -4.10 2.80
N ASP A 225 12.06 -4.29 2.21
CA ASP A 225 11.89 -4.44 0.76
C ASP A 225 11.65 -3.08 0.07
N PRO A 226 12.58 -2.59 -0.77
CA PRO A 226 12.43 -1.31 -1.46
C PRO A 226 11.27 -1.32 -2.47
N VAL A 227 10.90 -2.47 -3.05
CA VAL A 227 9.80 -2.58 -4.01
C VAL A 227 8.47 -2.26 -3.35
N VAL A 228 8.27 -2.69 -2.11
CA VAL A 228 7.06 -2.38 -1.32
C VAL A 228 6.91 -0.88 -1.09
N TRP A 229 8.00 -0.15 -0.86
CA TRP A 229 7.97 1.30 -0.70
C TRP A 229 7.68 2.03 -2.02
N LEU A 230 8.21 1.53 -3.14
CA LEU A 230 7.88 2.06 -4.47
C LEU A 230 6.42 1.80 -4.83
N MET A 231 5.91 0.61 -4.51
CA MET A 231 4.51 0.26 -4.66
C MET A 231 3.60 1.18 -3.83
N ALA A 232 3.94 1.43 -2.56
CA ALA A 232 3.18 2.34 -1.70
C ALA A 232 3.08 3.76 -2.28
N ARG A 233 4.19 4.29 -2.83
CA ARG A 233 4.19 5.59 -3.53
C ARG A 233 3.31 5.59 -4.78
N ALA A 234 3.32 4.50 -5.53
CA ALA A 234 2.49 4.36 -6.73
C ALA A 234 0.99 4.30 -6.37
N ILE A 235 0.65 3.59 -5.29
CA ILE A 235 -0.71 3.52 -4.76
C ILE A 235 -1.21 4.89 -4.33
N ASP A 236 -0.45 5.63 -3.52
CA ASP A 236 -0.80 6.98 -3.10
C ASP A 236 -1.05 7.90 -4.29
N ARG A 237 -0.15 7.88 -5.26
CA ARG A 237 -0.28 8.67 -6.49
C ARG A 237 -1.53 8.31 -7.31
N ASP A 238 -1.83 7.01 -7.49
CA ASP A 238 -3.00 6.57 -8.24
C ASP A 238 -4.30 6.84 -7.48
N SER A 239 -4.28 6.78 -6.15
CA SER A 239 -5.37 7.20 -5.27
C SER A 239 -5.75 8.65 -5.52
N GLU A 240 -4.78 9.57 -5.44
CA GLU A 240 -5.00 11.00 -5.66
C GLU A 240 -5.50 11.30 -7.09
N LEU A 241 -4.84 10.75 -8.11
CA LEU A 241 -5.24 10.95 -9.51
C LEU A 241 -6.64 10.42 -9.81
N SER A 242 -7.01 9.28 -9.24
CA SER A 242 -8.35 8.71 -9.44
C SER A 242 -9.41 9.46 -8.63
N CYS A 243 -9.06 9.99 -7.45
CA CYS A 243 -9.94 10.87 -6.67
C CYS A 243 -10.24 12.15 -7.44
N ASP A 244 -9.20 12.83 -7.94
CA ASP A 244 -9.37 14.04 -8.75
C ASP A 244 -10.24 13.81 -9.98
N GLN A 245 -10.04 12.68 -10.70
CA GLN A 245 -10.88 12.34 -11.86
C GLN A 245 -12.36 12.20 -11.50
N GLU A 246 -12.66 11.58 -10.36
CA GLU A 246 -14.05 11.44 -9.91
C GLU A 246 -14.66 12.79 -9.54
N VAL A 247 -13.89 13.66 -8.84
CA VAL A 247 -14.33 15.01 -8.47
C VAL A 247 -14.64 15.86 -9.71
N VAL A 248 -13.76 15.84 -10.73
CA VAL A 248 -13.89 16.72 -11.90
C VAL A 248 -14.73 16.15 -13.03
N LYS A 249 -15.26 14.93 -12.89
CA LYS A 249 -15.95 14.18 -13.95
C LYS A 249 -17.03 14.99 -14.67
N ASN A 250 -17.84 15.72 -13.89
CA ASN A 250 -18.97 16.51 -14.40
C ASN A 250 -18.69 18.01 -14.42
N MET A 251 -17.45 18.47 -14.17
CA MET A 251 -17.09 19.87 -14.10
C MET A 251 -16.82 20.47 -15.49
N SER A 252 -17.21 21.73 -15.66
CA SER A 252 -16.80 22.56 -16.79
C SER A 252 -15.29 22.88 -16.71
N LEU A 253 -14.69 23.33 -17.80
CA LEU A 253 -13.27 23.72 -17.82
C LEU A 253 -12.95 24.81 -16.78
N HIS A 254 -13.84 25.80 -16.63
CA HIS A 254 -13.71 26.84 -15.62
C HIS A 254 -13.69 26.28 -14.19
N GLN A 255 -14.63 25.39 -13.87
CA GLN A 255 -14.69 24.73 -12.56
C GLN A 255 -13.43 23.87 -12.28
N ARG A 256 -12.87 23.20 -13.31
CA ARG A 256 -11.62 22.44 -13.19
C ARG A 256 -10.44 23.36 -12.91
N THR A 257 -10.40 24.53 -13.52
CA THR A 257 -9.36 25.54 -13.24
C THR A 257 -9.46 26.02 -11.80
N ASP A 258 -10.66 26.32 -11.30
CA ASP A 258 -10.87 26.72 -9.90
C ASP A 258 -10.51 25.59 -8.93
N TYR A 259 -10.87 24.34 -9.25
CA TYR A 259 -10.44 23.17 -8.47
C TYR A 259 -8.92 23.04 -8.45
N GLY A 260 -8.24 23.20 -9.59
CA GLY A 260 -6.77 23.20 -9.69
C GLY A 260 -6.13 24.28 -8.80
N ARG A 261 -6.72 25.48 -8.75
CA ARG A 261 -6.27 26.55 -7.84
C ARG A 261 -6.43 26.16 -6.36
N THR A 262 -7.53 25.49 -6.01
CA THR A 262 -7.75 24.98 -4.64
C THR A 262 -6.69 23.96 -4.25
N LEU A 263 -6.31 23.06 -5.19
CA LEU A 263 -5.24 22.09 -4.95
C LEU A 263 -3.87 22.75 -4.78
N LEU A 264 -3.56 23.79 -5.58
CA LEU A 264 -2.33 24.57 -5.44
C LEU A 264 -2.28 25.25 -4.08
N TRP A 265 -3.37 25.92 -3.69
CA TRP A 265 -3.49 26.55 -2.37
C TRP A 265 -3.25 25.54 -1.23
N ALA A 266 -3.88 24.37 -1.29
CA ALA A 266 -3.71 23.33 -0.29
C ALA A 266 -2.25 22.81 -0.24
N ALA A 267 -1.61 22.63 -1.39
CA ALA A 267 -0.23 22.12 -1.47
C ALA A 267 0.82 23.12 -0.97
N GLU A 268 0.63 24.42 -1.20
CA GLU A 268 1.51 25.48 -0.70
C GLU A 268 1.52 25.51 0.84
N ARG A 269 0.37 25.24 1.46
CA ARG A 269 0.22 25.24 2.92
C ARG A 269 0.69 23.95 3.57
N GLN A 270 0.45 22.80 2.96
CA GLN A 270 0.87 21.48 3.52
C GLN A 270 2.37 21.39 3.84
N GLY A 271 3.21 22.25 3.28
CA GLY A 271 4.64 22.31 3.58
C GLY A 271 4.97 22.86 4.98
N ARG A 272 4.01 23.50 5.67
CA ARG A 272 4.20 24.21 6.94
C ARG A 272 3.59 23.50 8.15
N GLY A 273 2.63 22.57 7.94
CA GLY A 273 1.88 21.92 9.02
C GLY A 273 2.35 20.52 9.38
N VAL A 274 1.71 19.92 10.40
CA VAL A 274 1.92 18.54 10.84
C VAL A 274 1.48 17.60 9.72
N ARG A 275 2.39 16.73 9.27
CA ARG A 275 2.09 15.77 8.21
C ARG A 275 1.32 14.59 8.78
N PRO A 276 0.11 14.26 8.28
CA PRO A 276 -0.51 12.99 8.62
C PRO A 276 0.38 11.84 8.17
N LEU A 277 0.31 10.70 8.88
CA LEU A 277 1.04 9.48 8.52
C LEU A 277 0.71 8.94 7.11
N SER A 278 -0.38 9.41 6.55
CA SER A 278 -0.78 9.20 5.15
C SER A 278 -0.09 10.16 4.18
N ALA A 279 0.86 11.00 4.66
CA ALA A 279 1.59 11.88 3.75
C ALA A 279 2.36 11.06 2.71
N PRO A 280 2.25 11.43 1.43
CA PRO A 280 2.80 10.64 0.33
C PRO A 280 4.31 10.49 0.47
N PHE A 281 4.80 9.27 0.22
CA PHE A 281 6.22 8.90 0.21
C PHE A 281 7.01 9.53 -0.95
N GLY A 282 6.43 10.49 -1.70
CA GLY A 282 7.00 11.10 -2.88
C GLY A 282 7.20 12.61 -2.79
N SER A 283 7.93 13.18 -3.74
CA SER A 283 8.04 14.63 -3.92
C SER A 283 6.66 15.21 -4.25
N GLN A 284 6.09 16.00 -3.34
CA GLN A 284 4.78 16.64 -3.47
C GLN A 284 4.64 17.46 -4.77
N LYS A 285 5.70 18.14 -5.20
CA LYS A 285 5.68 19.00 -6.38
C LYS A 285 5.45 18.23 -7.69
N SER A 286 6.07 17.08 -7.88
CA SER A 286 5.91 16.27 -9.09
C SER A 286 4.52 15.63 -9.16
N CYS A 287 3.98 15.18 -8.03
CA CYS A 287 2.62 14.63 -7.94
C CYS A 287 1.56 15.70 -8.23
N LEU A 288 1.71 16.91 -7.67
CA LEU A 288 0.79 18.02 -7.89
C LEU A 288 0.71 18.44 -9.37
N ARG A 289 1.87 18.56 -10.04
CA ARG A 289 1.89 18.86 -11.48
C ARG A 289 1.11 17.83 -12.29
N GLU A 290 1.34 16.52 -12.01
CA GLU A 290 0.62 15.47 -12.72
C GLU A 290 -0.89 15.49 -12.42
N ARG A 291 -1.30 15.81 -11.18
CA ARG A 291 -2.72 15.97 -10.79
C ARG A 291 -3.37 17.08 -11.64
N ILE A 292 -2.76 18.28 -11.70
CA ILE A 292 -3.28 19.40 -12.46
C ILE A 292 -3.36 19.05 -13.96
N GLU A 293 -2.32 18.46 -14.54
CA GLU A 293 -2.34 18.04 -15.94
C GLU A 293 -3.44 17.00 -16.21
N ALA A 294 -3.67 16.07 -15.29
CA ALA A 294 -4.71 15.05 -15.40
C ALA A 294 -6.11 15.67 -15.35
N ILE A 295 -6.36 16.63 -14.44
CA ILE A 295 -7.63 17.35 -14.28
C ILE A 295 -8.00 18.10 -15.57
N MET A 296 -7.02 18.78 -16.18
CA MET A 296 -7.25 19.55 -17.39
C MET A 296 -7.50 18.70 -18.64
N LYS A 297 -6.99 17.43 -18.65
CA LYS A 297 -7.13 16.49 -19.78
C LYS A 297 -8.41 15.64 -19.76
N VAL A 298 -9.21 15.68 -18.70
CA VAL A 298 -10.46 14.88 -18.63
C VAL A 298 -11.41 15.34 -19.75
N ARG A 299 -11.68 14.45 -20.72
CA ARG A 299 -12.73 14.68 -21.71
C ARG A 299 -14.10 14.49 -21.06
N LYS A 300 -15.07 15.38 -21.35
CA LYS A 300 -16.47 15.13 -21.01
C LYS A 300 -16.86 13.80 -21.65
N THR A 301 -17.27 12.83 -20.86
CA THR A 301 -18.03 11.69 -21.36
C THR A 301 -19.39 12.23 -21.81
N SER A 302 -19.59 12.21 -23.12
CA SER A 302 -20.86 12.55 -23.78
C SER A 302 -21.94 11.57 -23.36
#